data_ed41b2664b33cb9d712e4c30638dcb4e
#
_entry.id   ed41b2664b33cb9d712e4c30638dcb4e
#
_cell.length_a   1.000
_cell.length_b   1.000
_cell.length_c   1.000
_cell.angle_alpha   90.00
_cell.angle_beta   90.00
_cell.angle_gamma   90.00
#
_symmetry.space_group_name_H-M   'P 1'
#
loop_
_entity.id
_entity.type
_entity.pdbx_description
1 polymer ?
#
loop_
_entity_poly.entity_id
_entity_poly.type
_entity_poly.pdbx_seq_one_letter_code
_entity_poly.pdbx_strand_id
1 'polypeptide(L)'
;TCADGTAMQCGRVGSRLLSISEASITKVVGAFLCFFICSRCFLSADDVDYTDFYYLCSMIWTDRIRQVKIFLVIAAVFIAVASLVVSHFLVRDLAEEERNRMAVWAEAMRTLNNADENTDLNLVLKVINENNSIPVIVMDSENHAQTFRNVDVEGKDYADSLAYASAIGQRLLKQGKNIKIELDDSTHDYIQVCYDESLMIRRLSAYPYIQLGVVMLFVVIAIFALLTSKRAEQNKVWVGLSKETAHQLGTPISSLMAWIEILKMNYPDDELIPEMNKDIQRLQLIADRFSKIGALPEPVPASLNEVMNHVIDYMDRRTSKNVNLVKEIPELDVIVKMNASLFEWVIENLSKNAVDAMGANGGQITLHVEETDDKAIIEVSDTGNGIRKKDLKNVFRPGFTTKKRGWGLGLSLAKRIVEEYHHGKIWVKSTEIGHGTTFRIELKKE
;
A
#
# COMPACT_ATOMS: atom_id res chain seq x y z
N THR A 1 -13.55 -18.04 42.36
CA THR A 1 -14.94 -18.40 42.05
C THR A 1 -15.48 -17.48 41.01
N CYS A 2 -15.25 -17.83 39.72
CA CYS A 2 -15.97 -17.16 38.64
C CYS A 2 -17.43 -17.64 38.69
N ALA A 3 -18.29 -16.80 39.19
CA ALA A 3 -19.71 -16.90 38.99
C ALA A 3 -20.00 -16.40 37.57
N ASP A 4 -20.83 -17.16 36.87
CA ASP A 4 -21.53 -16.89 35.63
C ASP A 4 -20.84 -17.23 34.31
N GLY A 5 -21.44 -18.19 33.64
CA GLY A 5 -21.58 -18.51 32.22
C GLY A 5 -20.50 -18.12 31.19
N THR A 6 -19.74 -17.09 31.44
CA THR A 6 -18.73 -16.54 30.51
C THR A 6 -17.46 -17.38 30.42
N ALA A 7 -17.04 -18.06 31.52
CA ALA A 7 -15.91 -18.99 31.49
C ALA A 7 -16.20 -20.24 30.64
N MET A 8 -17.48 -20.69 30.60
CA MET A 8 -17.92 -21.81 29.75
C MET A 8 -17.96 -21.43 28.27
N GLN A 9 -18.20 -20.16 27.91
CA GLN A 9 -18.14 -19.72 26.52
C GLN A 9 -16.71 -19.59 26.01
N CYS A 10 -15.76 -19.18 26.85
CA CYS A 10 -14.35 -19.14 26.47
C CYS A 10 -13.75 -20.55 26.26
N GLY A 11 -14.11 -21.50 27.09
CA GLY A 11 -13.74 -22.92 26.96
C GLY A 11 -14.35 -23.58 25.72
N ARG A 12 -15.60 -23.23 25.34
CA ARG A 12 -16.25 -23.74 24.12
C ARG A 12 -15.66 -23.16 22.84
N VAL A 13 -15.17 -21.92 22.86
CA VAL A 13 -14.45 -21.33 21.71
C VAL A 13 -13.10 -21.98 21.53
N GLY A 14 -12.37 -22.29 22.61
CA GLY A 14 -11.09 -23.00 22.56
C GLY A 14 -11.23 -24.43 22.03
N SER A 15 -12.26 -25.18 22.45
CA SER A 15 -12.48 -26.56 21.99
C SER A 15 -13.00 -26.64 20.54
N ARG A 16 -13.71 -25.61 20.04
CA ARG A 16 -14.10 -25.54 18.62
C ARG A 16 -12.95 -25.16 17.69
N LEU A 17 -11.96 -24.39 18.17
CA LEU A 17 -10.76 -24.02 17.39
C LEU A 17 -9.82 -25.21 17.17
N LEU A 18 -9.83 -26.20 18.04
CA LEU A 18 -9.02 -27.43 17.90
C LEU A 18 -9.59 -28.44 16.92
N SER A 19 -10.86 -28.30 16.51
CA SER A 19 -11.54 -29.23 15.58
C SER A 19 -11.60 -28.75 14.13
N ILE A 20 -11.04 -27.58 13.79
CA ILE A 20 -11.08 -27.02 12.44
C ILE A 20 -9.69 -27.19 11.80
N SER A 21 -9.56 -28.19 10.96
CA SER A 21 -8.34 -28.54 10.22
C SER A 21 -7.90 -27.52 9.14
N GLU A 22 -8.59 -26.37 9.00
CA GLU A 22 -8.30 -25.34 7.98
C GLU A 22 -8.23 -23.91 8.54
N ALA A 23 -8.00 -23.74 9.83
CA ALA A 23 -7.79 -22.38 10.36
C ALA A 23 -6.42 -21.86 9.90
N SER A 24 -6.42 -20.86 9.03
CA SER A 24 -5.19 -20.19 8.58
C SER A 24 -4.30 -19.85 9.79
N ILE A 25 -3.00 -20.01 9.64
CA ILE A 25 -1.95 -19.70 10.65
C ILE A 25 -2.19 -18.37 11.36
N THR A 26 -2.78 -17.39 10.68
CA THR A 26 -3.16 -16.07 11.22
C THR A 26 -4.23 -16.17 12.33
N LYS A 27 -5.17 -17.10 12.26
CA LYS A 27 -6.20 -17.30 13.29
C LYS A 27 -5.64 -18.02 14.51
N VAL A 28 -4.72 -18.96 14.31
CA VAL A 28 -4.06 -19.70 15.41
C VAL A 28 -3.11 -18.80 16.18
N VAL A 29 -2.32 -17.99 15.48
CA VAL A 29 -1.41 -16.97 16.09
C VAL A 29 -2.24 -15.90 16.81
N GLY A 30 -3.37 -15.46 16.23
CA GLY A 30 -4.29 -14.52 16.88
C GLY A 30 -4.91 -15.08 18.16
N ALA A 31 -5.32 -16.36 18.19
CA ALA A 31 -5.88 -17.01 19.36
C ALA A 31 -4.82 -17.22 20.47
N PHE A 32 -3.58 -17.56 20.09
CA PHE A 32 -2.47 -17.74 21.04
C PHE A 32 -2.04 -16.40 21.67
N LEU A 33 -1.99 -15.33 20.88
CA LEU A 33 -1.73 -13.96 21.37
C LEU A 33 -2.86 -13.44 22.27
N CYS A 34 -4.12 -13.74 21.96
CA CYS A 34 -5.27 -13.38 22.78
C CYS A 34 -5.23 -14.08 24.15
N PHE A 35 -4.82 -15.34 24.21
CA PHE A 35 -4.66 -16.10 25.45
C PHE A 35 -3.54 -15.52 26.35
N PHE A 36 -2.42 -15.10 25.75
CA PHE A 36 -1.28 -14.55 26.50
C PHE A 36 -1.54 -13.11 27.02
N ILE A 37 -2.35 -12.32 26.33
CA ILE A 37 -2.69 -10.94 26.70
C ILE A 37 -3.81 -10.89 27.74
N CYS A 38 -4.80 -11.78 27.64
CA CYS A 38 -5.90 -11.90 28.58
C CYS A 38 -5.42 -12.31 29.98
N SER A 39 -4.38 -13.13 30.06
CA SER A 39 -3.78 -13.57 31.34
C SER A 39 -3.11 -12.43 32.15
N ARG A 40 -2.74 -11.32 31.52
CA ARG A 40 -2.10 -10.17 32.19
C ARG A 40 -3.06 -9.02 32.53
N CYS A 41 -4.22 -8.93 31.89
CA CYS A 41 -5.23 -7.88 32.16
C CYS A 41 -6.15 -8.19 33.34
N PHE A 42 -6.10 -9.40 33.92
CA PHE A 42 -7.01 -9.85 34.98
C PHE A 42 -6.72 -9.28 36.39
N LEU A 43 -5.75 -8.39 36.51
CA LEU A 43 -5.25 -7.97 37.84
C LEU A 43 -5.71 -6.59 38.34
N SER A 44 -6.56 -5.84 37.65
CA SER A 44 -7.01 -4.51 38.13
C SER A 44 -8.32 -3.98 37.53
N ALA A 45 -9.40 -4.74 37.57
CA ALA A 45 -10.67 -4.26 37.01
C ALA A 45 -11.83 -4.46 37.97
N ASP A 46 -11.96 -3.56 38.94
CA ASP A 46 -13.16 -3.51 39.82
C ASP A 46 -14.15 -2.38 39.48
N ASP A 47 -13.87 -1.47 38.49
CA ASP A 47 -14.74 -0.32 38.21
C ASP A 47 -14.72 0.19 36.75
N VAL A 48 -14.55 -0.66 35.72
CA VAL A 48 -14.57 -0.19 34.33
C VAL A 48 -15.76 -0.78 33.56
N ASP A 49 -16.57 0.10 32.96
CA ASP A 49 -17.72 -0.28 32.12
C ASP A 49 -17.27 -1.19 30.96
N TYR A 50 -17.99 -2.29 30.72
CA TYR A 50 -17.64 -3.38 29.80
C TYR A 50 -17.43 -2.91 28.35
N THR A 51 -18.07 -1.81 27.96
CA THR A 51 -17.94 -1.17 26.65
C THR A 51 -16.61 -0.44 26.49
N ASP A 52 -16.17 0.30 27.52
CA ASP A 52 -14.89 1.02 27.52
C ASP A 52 -13.71 0.06 27.55
N PHE A 53 -13.82 -1.06 28.27
CA PHE A 53 -12.81 -2.10 28.31
C PHE A 53 -12.61 -2.77 26.95
N TYR A 54 -13.69 -3.02 26.19
CA TYR A 54 -13.60 -3.59 24.84
C TYR A 54 -12.95 -2.62 23.85
N TYR A 55 -13.27 -1.31 23.93
CA TYR A 55 -12.65 -0.27 23.13
C TYR A 55 -11.16 -0.09 23.48
N LEU A 56 -10.81 -0.07 24.75
CA LEU A 56 -9.42 0.05 25.20
C LEU A 56 -8.58 -1.17 24.78
N CYS A 57 -9.12 -2.36 24.93
CA CYS A 57 -8.48 -3.61 24.52
C CYS A 57 -8.29 -3.70 23.00
N SER A 58 -9.28 -3.25 22.21
CA SER A 58 -9.19 -3.20 20.76
C SER A 58 -8.17 -2.17 20.28
N MET A 59 -8.10 -1.02 20.92
CA MET A 59 -7.16 0.06 20.58
C MET A 59 -5.71 -0.32 20.93
N ILE A 60 -5.46 -0.95 22.07
CA ILE A 60 -4.15 -1.47 22.47
C ILE A 60 -3.73 -2.63 21.55
N TRP A 61 -4.66 -3.45 21.11
CA TRP A 61 -4.40 -4.59 20.23
C TRP A 61 -4.01 -4.15 18.81
N THR A 62 -4.68 -3.15 18.26
CA THR A 62 -4.35 -2.59 16.92
C THR A 62 -2.98 -1.92 16.89
N ASP A 63 -2.61 -1.19 17.92
CA ASP A 63 -1.27 -0.57 18.03
C ASP A 63 -0.16 -1.62 18.19
N ARG A 64 -0.40 -2.69 18.96
CA ARG A 64 0.56 -3.80 19.10
C ARG A 64 0.73 -4.57 17.78
N ILE A 65 -0.36 -4.85 17.05
CA ILE A 65 -0.26 -5.49 15.73
C ILE A 65 0.57 -4.64 14.77
N ARG A 66 0.41 -3.33 14.80
CA ARG A 66 1.23 -2.42 13.98
C ARG A 66 2.71 -2.49 14.35
N GLN A 67 3.04 -2.47 15.64
CA GLN A 67 4.41 -2.61 16.13
C GLN A 67 5.02 -3.96 15.74
N VAL A 68 4.26 -5.06 15.87
CA VAL A 68 4.70 -6.39 15.45
C VAL A 68 4.96 -6.45 13.94
N LYS A 69 4.08 -5.86 13.11
CA LYS A 69 4.30 -5.79 11.65
C LYS A 69 5.57 -5.02 11.29
N ILE A 70 5.80 -3.87 11.93
CA ILE A 70 7.01 -3.06 11.72
C ILE A 70 8.25 -3.84 12.18
N PHE A 71 8.19 -4.48 13.34
CA PHE A 71 9.29 -5.31 13.86
C PHE A 71 9.63 -6.46 12.91
N LEU A 72 8.61 -7.16 12.36
CA LEU A 72 8.82 -8.24 11.39
C LEU A 72 9.50 -7.74 10.10
N VAL A 73 9.12 -6.55 9.61
CA VAL A 73 9.77 -5.95 8.44
C VAL A 73 11.23 -5.60 8.75
N ILE A 74 11.51 -5.00 9.90
CA ILE A 74 12.88 -4.66 10.31
C ILE A 74 13.71 -5.93 10.48
N ALA A 75 13.17 -6.97 11.11
CA ALA A 75 13.83 -8.26 11.29
C ALA A 75 14.14 -8.92 9.95
N ALA A 76 13.19 -8.91 8.99
CA ALA A 76 13.40 -9.46 7.66
C ALA A 76 14.49 -8.72 6.89
N VAL A 77 14.54 -7.39 6.96
CA VAL A 77 15.60 -6.58 6.36
C VAL A 77 16.96 -6.88 7.01
N PHE A 78 17.00 -7.00 8.33
CA PHE A 78 18.23 -7.34 9.05
C PHE A 78 18.76 -8.72 8.66
N ILE A 79 17.90 -9.73 8.61
CA ILE A 79 18.26 -11.10 8.17
C ILE A 79 18.79 -11.06 6.73
N ALA A 80 18.15 -10.30 5.85
CA ALA A 80 18.59 -10.16 4.46
C ALA A 80 19.97 -9.54 4.34
N VAL A 81 20.24 -8.45 5.08
CA VAL A 81 21.55 -7.80 5.09
C VAL A 81 22.62 -8.74 5.67
N ALA A 82 22.33 -9.41 6.78
CA ALA A 82 23.26 -10.39 7.36
C ALA A 82 23.58 -11.52 6.38
N SER A 83 22.58 -12.05 5.68
CA SER A 83 22.75 -13.09 4.66
C SER A 83 23.59 -12.61 3.45
N LEU A 84 23.40 -11.36 3.01
CA LEU A 84 24.22 -10.75 1.95
C LEU A 84 25.69 -10.66 2.36
N VAL A 85 25.95 -10.23 3.59
CA VAL A 85 27.31 -10.14 4.14
C VAL A 85 27.98 -11.52 4.20
N VAL A 86 27.26 -12.51 4.74
CA VAL A 86 27.77 -13.90 4.81
C VAL A 86 28.04 -14.46 3.40
N SER A 87 27.11 -14.26 2.47
CA SER A 87 27.29 -14.70 1.07
C SER A 87 28.52 -14.06 0.41
N HIS A 88 28.76 -12.77 0.65
CA HIS A 88 29.93 -12.07 0.13
C HIS A 88 31.25 -12.68 0.64
N PHE A 89 31.34 -12.94 1.95
CA PHE A 89 32.55 -13.59 2.51
C PHE A 89 32.71 -15.00 1.97
N LEU A 90 31.64 -15.79 1.88
CA LEU A 90 31.71 -17.16 1.36
C LEU A 90 32.19 -17.23 -0.09
N VAL A 91 31.70 -16.34 -0.96
CA VAL A 91 32.18 -16.26 -2.37
C VAL A 91 33.64 -15.91 -2.43
N ARG A 92 34.10 -14.99 -1.60
CA ARG A 92 35.50 -14.58 -1.54
C ARG A 92 36.43 -15.71 -1.08
N ASP A 93 36.03 -16.42 -0.01
CA ASP A 93 36.84 -17.53 0.52
C ASP A 93 36.93 -18.69 -0.47
N LEU A 94 35.81 -19.01 -1.16
CA LEU A 94 35.81 -20.02 -2.22
C LEU A 94 36.68 -19.62 -3.42
N ALA A 95 36.67 -18.35 -3.82
CA ALA A 95 37.52 -17.87 -4.91
C ALA A 95 39.01 -17.95 -4.55
N GLU A 96 39.38 -17.69 -3.29
CA GLU A 96 40.74 -17.85 -2.80
C GLU A 96 41.16 -19.35 -2.77
N GLU A 97 40.27 -20.25 -2.37
CA GLU A 97 40.52 -21.69 -2.41
C GLU A 97 40.71 -22.21 -3.85
N GLU A 98 39.88 -21.76 -4.81
CA GLU A 98 40.07 -22.12 -6.23
C GLU A 98 41.40 -21.60 -6.78
N ARG A 99 41.80 -20.39 -6.40
CA ARG A 99 43.11 -19.84 -6.80
C ARG A 99 44.24 -20.69 -6.27
N ASN A 100 44.19 -21.14 -5.01
CA ASN A 100 45.21 -22.00 -4.42
C ASN A 100 45.25 -23.37 -5.11
N ARG A 101 44.11 -23.96 -5.44
CA ARG A 101 44.04 -25.20 -6.23
C ARG A 101 44.68 -25.04 -7.63
N MET A 102 44.46 -23.88 -8.27
CA MET A 102 45.03 -23.59 -9.57
C MET A 102 46.54 -23.39 -9.50
N ALA A 103 47.07 -22.82 -8.40
CA ALA A 103 48.53 -22.74 -8.19
C ALA A 103 49.17 -24.13 -8.07
N VAL A 104 48.53 -25.07 -7.33
CA VAL A 104 49.00 -26.48 -7.25
C VAL A 104 48.91 -27.17 -8.61
N TRP A 105 47.81 -26.95 -9.37
CA TRP A 105 47.62 -27.49 -10.71
C TRP A 105 48.73 -26.97 -11.68
N ALA A 106 49.06 -25.68 -11.62
CA ALA A 106 50.08 -25.08 -12.42
C ALA A 106 51.46 -25.67 -12.11
N GLU A 107 51.80 -25.91 -10.83
CA GLU A 107 53.04 -26.54 -10.43
C GLU A 107 53.11 -28.02 -10.89
N ALA A 108 51.98 -28.74 -10.85
CA ALA A 108 51.91 -30.09 -11.44
C ALA A 108 52.17 -30.07 -12.96
N MET A 109 51.66 -29.05 -13.65
CA MET A 109 51.86 -28.87 -15.09
C MET A 109 53.33 -28.53 -15.40
N ARG A 110 53.97 -27.70 -14.57
CA ARG A 110 55.42 -27.41 -14.65
C ARG A 110 56.25 -28.70 -14.50
N THR A 111 55.94 -29.53 -13.51
CA THR A 111 56.60 -30.80 -13.25
C THR A 111 56.44 -31.78 -14.42
N LEU A 112 55.23 -31.81 -15.03
CA LEU A 112 54.95 -32.66 -16.19
C LEU A 112 55.82 -32.27 -17.40
N ASN A 113 55.95 -30.96 -17.67
CA ASN A 113 56.75 -30.47 -18.81
C ASN A 113 58.23 -30.67 -18.63
N ASN A 114 58.72 -30.65 -17.38
CA ASN A 114 60.13 -30.82 -17.06
C ASN A 114 60.49 -32.26 -16.63
N ALA A 115 59.58 -33.22 -16.88
CA ALA A 115 59.75 -34.60 -16.43
C ALA A 115 60.79 -35.38 -17.30
N ASP A 116 61.70 -36.04 -16.60
CA ASP A 116 62.66 -36.99 -17.20
C ASP A 116 62.14 -38.44 -17.20
N GLU A 117 62.75 -39.35 -17.93
CA GLU A 117 62.32 -40.77 -18.04
C GLU A 117 62.15 -41.48 -16.68
N ASN A 118 62.80 -41.00 -15.60
CA ASN A 118 62.78 -41.60 -14.27
C ASN A 118 61.80 -40.90 -13.30
N THR A 119 61.06 -39.93 -13.76
CA THR A 119 60.07 -39.16 -12.88
C THR A 119 58.78 -39.93 -12.68
N ASP A 120 58.40 -40.16 -11.41
CA ASP A 120 57.09 -40.75 -11.11
C ASP A 120 55.99 -39.73 -11.34
N LEU A 121 55.28 -39.84 -12.45
CA LEU A 121 54.21 -38.96 -12.88
C LEU A 121 52.83 -39.30 -12.31
N ASN A 122 52.67 -40.38 -11.52
CA ASN A 122 51.39 -40.83 -11.06
C ASN A 122 50.66 -39.78 -10.24
N LEU A 123 51.37 -39.11 -9.32
CA LEU A 123 50.77 -38.03 -8.50
C LEU A 123 50.45 -36.80 -9.34
N VAL A 124 51.36 -36.43 -10.26
CA VAL A 124 51.22 -35.27 -11.15
C VAL A 124 49.98 -35.41 -12.04
N LEU A 125 49.85 -36.59 -12.70
CA LEU A 125 48.70 -36.90 -13.55
C LEU A 125 47.38 -36.95 -12.75
N LYS A 126 47.43 -37.43 -11.50
CA LYS A 126 46.26 -37.43 -10.63
C LYS A 126 45.83 -35.99 -10.33
N VAL A 127 46.70 -35.08 -9.93
CA VAL A 127 46.38 -33.66 -9.67
C VAL A 127 45.82 -32.99 -10.91
N ILE A 128 46.42 -33.21 -12.08
CA ILE A 128 45.95 -32.62 -13.34
C ILE A 128 44.55 -33.15 -13.71
N ASN A 129 44.30 -34.45 -13.49
CA ASN A 129 43.05 -35.09 -13.83
C ASN A 129 41.90 -34.83 -12.82
N GLU A 130 42.21 -34.51 -11.58
CA GLU A 130 41.20 -34.17 -10.56
C GLU A 130 40.54 -32.80 -10.75
N ASN A 131 41.07 -31.95 -11.62
CA ASN A 131 40.39 -30.69 -11.96
C ASN A 131 39.16 -30.95 -12.86
N ASN A 132 38.01 -31.12 -12.27
CA ASN A 132 36.72 -31.37 -12.94
C ASN A 132 35.78 -30.19 -12.96
N SER A 133 36.12 -29.03 -12.34
CA SER A 133 35.22 -27.93 -12.15
C SER A 133 35.76 -26.57 -12.61
N ILE A 134 37.06 -26.35 -12.57
CA ILE A 134 37.65 -25.05 -12.90
C ILE A 134 38.01 -25.05 -14.39
N PRO A 135 37.50 -24.11 -15.19
CA PRO A 135 37.91 -23.93 -16.59
C PRO A 135 39.38 -23.51 -16.68
N VAL A 136 40.16 -24.24 -17.44
CA VAL A 136 41.58 -23.97 -17.63
C VAL A 136 41.94 -24.00 -19.10
N ILE A 137 42.78 -23.05 -19.53
CA ILE A 137 43.35 -22.97 -20.87
C ILE A 137 44.84 -22.77 -20.73
N VAL A 138 45.61 -23.67 -21.31
CA VAL A 138 47.08 -23.56 -21.37
C VAL A 138 47.45 -22.87 -22.68
N MET A 139 48.15 -21.74 -22.58
CA MET A 139 48.58 -20.93 -23.71
C MET A 139 50.07 -20.94 -23.83
N ASP A 140 50.56 -20.87 -25.07
CA ASP A 140 52.00 -20.73 -25.39
C ASP A 140 52.49 -19.28 -25.27
N SER A 141 53.76 -19.06 -25.55
CA SER A 141 54.38 -17.74 -25.58
C SER A 141 53.84 -16.81 -26.68
N GLU A 142 53.19 -17.37 -27.72
CA GLU A 142 52.55 -16.64 -28.82
C GLU A 142 51.07 -16.32 -28.54
N ASN A 143 50.55 -16.67 -27.35
CA ASN A 143 49.18 -16.55 -26.94
C ASN A 143 48.15 -17.38 -27.74
N HIS A 144 48.56 -18.56 -28.19
CA HIS A 144 47.67 -19.57 -28.75
C HIS A 144 47.41 -20.67 -27.71
N ALA A 145 46.18 -21.18 -27.67
CA ALA A 145 45.82 -22.25 -26.78
C ALA A 145 46.42 -23.57 -27.26
N GLN A 146 47.18 -24.25 -26.40
CA GLN A 146 47.70 -25.60 -26.66
C GLN A 146 46.71 -26.68 -26.21
N THR A 147 46.05 -26.45 -25.07
CA THR A 147 45.07 -27.38 -24.53
C THR A 147 44.10 -26.61 -23.64
N PHE A 148 42.93 -27.17 -23.47
CA PHE A 148 41.88 -26.62 -22.58
C PHE A 148 41.16 -27.74 -21.85
N ARG A 149 40.57 -27.42 -20.67
CA ARG A 149 39.76 -28.31 -19.86
C ARG A 149 38.63 -27.58 -19.17
N ASN A 150 37.46 -28.23 -19.06
CA ASN A 150 36.26 -27.70 -18.44
C ASN A 150 35.75 -26.37 -19.05
N VAL A 151 36.15 -26.10 -20.28
CA VAL A 151 35.67 -24.94 -21.05
C VAL A 151 34.50 -25.43 -21.88
N ASP A 152 33.36 -24.76 -21.77
CA ASP A 152 32.18 -25.04 -22.59
C ASP A 152 32.42 -24.49 -23.98
N VAL A 153 32.76 -25.38 -24.90
CA VAL A 153 33.12 -25.04 -26.28
C VAL A 153 32.05 -25.59 -27.19
N GLU A 154 31.21 -24.71 -27.71
CA GLU A 154 30.28 -25.04 -28.81
C GLU A 154 31.06 -25.21 -30.12
N GLY A 155 31.96 -26.13 -30.16
CA GLY A 155 32.81 -26.38 -31.33
C GLY A 155 32.42 -27.62 -32.10
N LYS A 156 32.41 -27.49 -33.41
CA LYS A 156 32.10 -28.59 -34.35
C LYS A 156 33.33 -29.44 -34.69
N ASP A 157 34.52 -28.86 -34.53
CA ASP A 157 35.80 -29.53 -34.76
C ASP A 157 36.79 -29.12 -33.67
N TYR A 158 37.83 -29.95 -33.43
CA TYR A 158 38.85 -29.68 -32.42
C TYR A 158 39.65 -28.38 -32.71
N ALA A 159 39.91 -28.09 -33.98
CA ALA A 159 40.60 -26.86 -34.41
C ALA A 159 39.78 -25.60 -34.11
N ASP A 160 38.49 -25.64 -34.37
CA ASP A 160 37.55 -24.53 -34.05
C ASP A 160 37.45 -24.32 -32.53
N SER A 161 37.44 -25.43 -31.78
CA SER A 161 37.43 -25.43 -30.33
C SER A 161 38.70 -24.79 -29.74
N LEU A 162 39.85 -25.04 -30.33
CA LEU A 162 41.13 -24.48 -29.92
C LEU A 162 41.20 -22.98 -30.23
N ALA A 163 40.73 -22.55 -31.39
CA ALA A 163 40.61 -21.14 -31.75
C ALA A 163 39.68 -20.36 -30.79
N TYR A 164 38.56 -20.95 -30.44
CA TYR A 164 37.64 -20.38 -29.45
C TYR A 164 38.27 -20.30 -28.04
N ALA A 165 38.94 -21.37 -27.60
CA ALA A 165 39.68 -21.39 -26.34
C ALA A 165 40.78 -20.31 -26.33
N SER A 166 41.49 -20.09 -27.45
CA SER A 166 42.48 -19.03 -27.57
C SER A 166 41.89 -17.63 -27.35
N ALA A 167 40.73 -17.35 -27.91
CA ALA A 167 40.04 -16.09 -27.72
C ALA A 167 39.61 -15.86 -26.24
N ILE A 168 39.14 -16.91 -25.57
CA ILE A 168 38.84 -16.88 -24.13
C ILE A 168 40.10 -16.66 -23.31
N GLY A 169 41.19 -17.43 -23.61
CA GLY A 169 42.47 -17.31 -22.93
C GLY A 169 43.03 -15.89 -23.00
N GLN A 170 43.04 -15.27 -24.19
CA GLN A 170 43.45 -13.88 -24.36
C GLN A 170 42.63 -12.88 -23.52
N ARG A 171 41.34 -13.14 -23.35
CA ARG A 171 40.46 -12.32 -22.46
C ARG A 171 40.88 -12.51 -20.99
N LEU A 172 41.14 -13.73 -20.56
CA LEU A 172 41.57 -14.05 -19.19
C LEU A 172 42.94 -13.45 -18.87
N LEU A 173 43.87 -13.45 -19.85
CA LEU A 173 45.16 -12.77 -19.74
C LEU A 173 44.98 -11.26 -19.46
N LYS A 174 44.12 -10.60 -20.21
CA LYS A 174 43.82 -9.18 -19.99
C LYS A 174 43.18 -8.90 -18.62
N GLN A 175 42.51 -9.87 -18.03
CA GLN A 175 41.93 -9.79 -16.68
C GLN A 175 42.92 -10.13 -15.56
N GLY A 176 44.11 -10.56 -15.90
CA GLY A 176 45.12 -11.00 -14.91
C GLY A 176 44.83 -12.34 -14.26
N LYS A 177 43.93 -13.15 -14.87
CA LYS A 177 43.56 -14.50 -14.39
C LYS A 177 44.45 -15.55 -15.04
N ASN A 178 45.76 -15.43 -14.81
CA ASN A 178 46.76 -16.35 -15.35
C ASN A 178 47.90 -16.63 -14.36
N ILE A 179 48.52 -17.77 -14.50
CA ILE A 179 49.75 -18.19 -13.81
C ILE A 179 50.79 -18.43 -14.90
N LYS A 180 51.91 -17.69 -14.86
CA LYS A 180 53.02 -17.89 -15.80
C LYS A 180 53.93 -18.99 -15.27
N ILE A 181 54.28 -19.95 -16.11
CA ILE A 181 55.16 -21.06 -15.83
C ILE A 181 56.34 -20.96 -16.79
N GLU A 182 57.53 -20.73 -16.28
CA GLU A 182 58.77 -20.73 -17.06
C GLU A 182 59.24 -22.16 -17.25
N LEU A 183 59.46 -22.57 -18.50
CA LEU A 183 59.84 -23.93 -18.87
C LEU A 183 61.36 -24.14 -18.89
N ASP A 184 62.11 -23.15 -19.34
CA ASP A 184 63.57 -23.20 -19.39
C ASP A 184 64.14 -21.80 -19.17
N ASP A 185 65.16 -21.70 -18.28
CA ASP A 185 65.85 -20.45 -17.99
C ASP A 185 66.68 -19.95 -19.16
N SER A 186 67.11 -20.85 -20.11
CA SER A 186 67.98 -20.55 -21.22
C SER A 186 67.24 -20.06 -22.47
N THR A 187 66.01 -20.49 -22.74
CA THR A 187 65.30 -20.20 -23.99
C THR A 187 64.20 -19.13 -23.83
N HIS A 188 63.91 -18.63 -22.62
CA HIS A 188 62.82 -17.72 -22.31
C HIS A 188 61.47 -18.28 -22.74
N ASP A 189 61.32 -19.59 -22.87
CA ASP A 189 60.11 -20.23 -23.22
C ASP A 189 59.21 -20.40 -21.97
N TYR A 190 57.93 -20.03 -22.10
CA TYR A 190 56.99 -20.08 -21.01
C TYR A 190 55.59 -20.48 -21.48
N ILE A 191 54.86 -21.11 -20.63
CA ILE A 191 53.42 -21.33 -20.81
C ILE A 191 52.61 -20.50 -19.80
N GLN A 192 51.40 -20.13 -20.19
CA GLN A 192 50.48 -19.41 -19.32
C GLN A 192 49.25 -20.24 -19.07
N VAL A 193 49.02 -20.56 -17.82
CA VAL A 193 47.80 -21.25 -17.37
C VAL A 193 46.76 -20.20 -17.07
N CYS A 194 45.82 -19.99 -17.99
CA CYS A 194 44.66 -19.12 -17.81
C CYS A 194 43.52 -19.92 -17.17
N TYR A 195 42.90 -19.37 -16.15
CA TYR A 195 41.78 -20.02 -15.47
C TYR A 195 40.64 -19.05 -15.24
N ASP A 196 39.39 -19.55 -15.26
CA ASP A 196 38.19 -18.77 -14.92
C ASP A 196 37.53 -19.38 -13.69
N GLU A 197 36.60 -18.61 -13.11
CA GLU A 197 35.83 -19.06 -11.97
C GLU A 197 34.96 -20.28 -12.35
N SER A 198 34.87 -21.25 -11.45
CA SER A 198 33.99 -22.40 -11.64
C SER A 198 32.52 -21.98 -11.79
N LEU A 199 31.73 -22.82 -12.44
CA LEU A 199 30.27 -22.62 -12.52
C LEU A 199 29.62 -22.46 -11.14
N MET A 200 30.20 -23.07 -10.12
CA MET A 200 29.69 -22.98 -8.75
C MET A 200 29.86 -21.57 -8.17
N ILE A 201 31.05 -20.99 -8.28
CA ILE A 201 31.32 -19.61 -7.83
C ILE A 201 30.46 -18.62 -8.64
N ARG A 202 30.38 -18.78 -9.96
CA ARG A 202 29.59 -17.93 -10.83
C ARG A 202 28.08 -17.96 -10.46
N ARG A 203 27.52 -19.12 -10.11
CA ARG A 203 26.14 -19.24 -9.60
C ARG A 203 26.00 -18.62 -8.21
N LEU A 204 26.98 -18.86 -7.34
CA LEU A 204 26.95 -18.34 -5.97
C LEU A 204 27.08 -16.81 -5.94
N SER A 205 27.86 -16.21 -6.82
CA SER A 205 27.99 -14.76 -6.95
C SER A 205 26.73 -14.07 -7.51
N ALA A 206 25.87 -14.81 -8.22
CA ALA A 206 24.55 -14.31 -8.65
C ALA A 206 23.50 -14.34 -7.53
N TYR A 207 23.66 -15.19 -6.52
CA TYR A 207 22.68 -15.39 -5.44
C TYR A 207 22.33 -14.12 -4.65
N PRO A 208 23.28 -13.24 -4.26
CA PRO A 208 22.99 -11.97 -3.60
C PRO A 208 22.01 -11.08 -4.38
N TYR A 209 22.10 -11.04 -5.70
CA TYR A 209 21.21 -10.23 -6.54
C TYR A 209 19.78 -10.79 -6.57
N ILE A 210 19.65 -12.13 -6.64
CA ILE A 210 18.36 -12.81 -6.57
C ILE A 210 17.73 -12.55 -5.19
N GLN A 211 18.48 -12.70 -4.12
CA GLN A 211 18.03 -12.44 -2.76
C GLN A 211 17.59 -10.99 -2.57
N LEU A 212 18.35 -10.02 -3.09
CA LEU A 212 17.98 -8.60 -3.04
C LEU A 212 16.62 -8.35 -3.74
N GLY A 213 16.40 -8.98 -4.91
CA GLY A 213 15.14 -8.92 -5.63
C GLY A 213 13.95 -9.45 -4.80
N VAL A 214 14.12 -10.60 -4.16
CA VAL A 214 13.09 -11.20 -3.28
C VAL A 214 12.78 -10.31 -2.08
N VAL A 215 13.80 -9.75 -1.43
CA VAL A 215 13.61 -8.84 -0.29
C VAL A 215 12.91 -7.55 -0.71
N MET A 216 13.29 -6.95 -1.84
CA MET A 216 12.61 -5.77 -2.39
C MET A 216 11.13 -6.04 -2.66
N LEU A 217 10.81 -7.19 -3.27
CA LEU A 217 9.42 -7.60 -3.51
C LEU A 217 8.66 -7.74 -2.18
N PHE A 218 9.26 -8.39 -1.18
CA PHE A 218 8.66 -8.53 0.15
C PHE A 218 8.39 -7.17 0.81
N VAL A 219 9.34 -6.23 0.76
CA VAL A 219 9.18 -4.88 1.32
C VAL A 219 8.04 -4.12 0.63
N VAL A 220 7.94 -4.20 -0.71
CA VAL A 220 6.85 -3.57 -1.46
C VAL A 220 5.49 -4.13 -1.04
N ILE A 221 5.37 -5.46 -0.94
CA ILE A 221 4.12 -6.12 -0.49
C ILE A 221 3.79 -5.71 0.96
N ALA A 222 4.78 -5.66 1.86
CA ALA A 222 4.58 -5.27 3.24
C ALA A 222 4.11 -3.81 3.37
N ILE A 223 4.72 -2.88 2.63
CA ILE A 223 4.31 -1.48 2.59
C ILE A 223 2.86 -1.36 2.07
N PHE A 224 2.54 -2.04 0.98
CA PHE A 224 1.18 -2.04 0.42
C PHE A 224 0.16 -2.56 1.44
N ALA A 225 0.45 -3.68 2.12
CA ALA A 225 -0.40 -4.26 3.16
C ALA A 225 -0.59 -3.32 4.36
N LEU A 226 0.47 -2.61 4.78
CA LEU A 226 0.39 -1.62 5.86
C LEU A 226 -0.48 -0.42 5.48
N LEU A 227 -0.33 0.10 4.27
CA LEU A 227 -1.12 1.23 3.77
C LEU A 227 -2.61 0.86 3.62
N THR A 228 -2.90 -0.32 3.10
CA THR A 228 -4.28 -0.83 2.96
C THR A 228 -4.93 -1.08 4.32
N SER A 229 -4.20 -1.67 5.27
CA SER A 229 -4.68 -1.88 6.64
C SER A 229 -5.03 -0.57 7.33
N LYS A 230 -4.20 0.47 7.17
CA LYS A 230 -4.45 1.80 7.76
C LYS A 230 -5.72 2.46 7.20
N ARG A 231 -5.95 2.36 5.89
CA ARG A 231 -7.17 2.87 5.24
C ARG A 231 -8.42 2.14 5.75
N ALA A 232 -8.36 0.82 5.83
CA ALA A 232 -9.47 0.00 6.33
C ALA A 232 -9.83 0.32 7.80
N GLU A 233 -8.83 0.58 8.64
CA GLU A 233 -9.04 0.97 10.05
C GLU A 233 -9.71 2.35 10.16
N GLN A 234 -9.24 3.33 9.41
CA GLN A 234 -9.86 4.65 9.37
C GLN A 234 -11.32 4.57 8.91
N ASN A 235 -11.61 3.74 7.91
CA ASN A 235 -12.98 3.55 7.43
C ASN A 235 -13.88 2.92 8.49
N LYS A 236 -13.41 1.92 9.23
CA LYS A 236 -14.19 1.29 10.31
C LYS A 236 -14.57 2.28 11.41
N VAL A 237 -13.63 3.14 11.83
CA VAL A 237 -13.89 4.16 12.85
C VAL A 237 -14.95 5.14 12.38
N TRP A 238 -14.87 5.59 11.12
CA TRP A 238 -15.88 6.50 10.56
C TRP A 238 -17.26 5.86 10.46
N VAL A 239 -17.35 4.63 9.98
CA VAL A 239 -18.60 3.87 9.88
C VAL A 239 -19.22 3.66 11.27
N GLY A 240 -18.40 3.24 12.24
CA GLY A 240 -18.84 3.05 13.62
C GLY A 240 -19.35 4.34 14.26
N LEU A 241 -18.58 5.44 14.14
CA LEU A 241 -18.97 6.74 14.67
C LEU A 241 -20.26 7.26 14.02
N SER A 242 -20.38 7.14 12.69
CA SER A 242 -21.57 7.59 11.97
C SER A 242 -22.81 6.81 12.39
N LYS A 243 -22.71 5.48 12.52
CA LYS A 243 -23.83 4.62 12.96
C LYS A 243 -24.24 4.94 14.39
N GLU A 244 -23.28 5.09 15.29
CA GLU A 244 -23.53 5.43 16.69
C GLU A 244 -24.15 6.81 16.83
N THR A 245 -23.60 7.83 16.12
CA THR A 245 -24.18 9.18 16.12
C THR A 245 -25.61 9.18 15.60
N ALA A 246 -25.92 8.44 14.53
CA ALA A 246 -27.28 8.33 14.01
C ALA A 246 -28.22 7.70 15.04
N HIS A 247 -27.78 6.65 15.73
CA HIS A 247 -28.58 5.98 16.74
C HIS A 247 -28.85 6.88 17.97
N GLN A 248 -27.81 7.53 18.48
CA GLN A 248 -27.90 8.45 19.62
C GLN A 248 -28.74 9.69 19.33
N LEU A 249 -28.77 10.18 18.09
CA LEU A 249 -29.63 11.27 17.66
C LEU A 249 -31.06 10.81 17.38
N GLY A 250 -31.25 9.62 16.83
CA GLY A 250 -32.58 9.12 16.45
C GLY A 250 -33.56 8.99 17.62
N THR A 251 -33.09 8.52 18.78
CA THR A 251 -33.90 8.36 19.98
C THR A 251 -34.50 9.68 20.47
N PRO A 252 -33.73 10.76 20.76
CA PRO A 252 -34.32 12.03 21.19
C PRO A 252 -35.17 12.69 20.09
N ILE A 253 -34.81 12.55 18.81
CA ILE A 253 -35.59 13.08 17.70
C ILE A 253 -36.95 12.44 17.65
N SER A 254 -37.07 11.12 17.81
CA SER A 254 -38.33 10.40 17.85
C SER A 254 -39.22 10.87 19.02
N SER A 255 -38.61 11.12 20.18
CA SER A 255 -39.36 11.69 21.34
C SER A 255 -39.87 13.10 21.07
N LEU A 256 -39.02 13.96 20.45
CA LEU A 256 -39.44 15.32 20.06
C LEU A 256 -40.56 15.31 19.03
N MET A 257 -40.53 14.39 18.06
CA MET A 257 -41.62 14.22 17.10
C MET A 257 -42.94 13.86 17.79
N ALA A 258 -42.92 12.90 18.73
CA ALA A 258 -44.09 12.52 19.50
C ALA A 258 -44.66 13.70 20.32
N TRP A 259 -43.79 14.52 20.93
CA TRP A 259 -44.22 15.71 21.66
C TRP A 259 -44.84 16.77 20.75
N ILE A 260 -44.32 16.97 19.55
CA ILE A 260 -44.94 17.88 18.58
C ILE A 260 -46.34 17.42 18.16
N GLU A 261 -46.54 16.12 17.95
CA GLU A 261 -47.85 15.62 17.62
C GLU A 261 -48.84 15.86 18.77
N ILE A 262 -48.44 15.71 20.03
CA ILE A 262 -49.24 16.05 21.21
C ILE A 262 -49.54 17.54 21.26
N LEU A 263 -48.55 18.41 20.99
CA LEU A 263 -48.70 19.85 20.96
C LEU A 263 -49.68 20.30 19.87
N LYS A 264 -49.59 19.72 18.66
CA LYS A 264 -50.55 19.99 17.57
C LYS A 264 -51.98 19.65 17.94
N MET A 265 -52.18 18.55 18.68
CA MET A 265 -53.52 18.18 19.14
C MET A 265 -54.08 19.12 20.21
N ASN A 266 -53.20 19.61 21.11
CA ASN A 266 -53.63 20.47 22.23
C ASN A 266 -53.70 21.96 21.84
N TYR A 267 -52.90 22.40 20.88
CA TYR A 267 -52.73 23.81 20.46
C TYR A 267 -52.73 23.91 18.93
N PRO A 268 -53.81 23.59 18.22
CA PRO A 268 -53.85 23.49 16.76
C PRO A 268 -53.57 24.82 16.04
N ASP A 269 -53.88 25.94 16.68
CA ASP A 269 -53.76 27.28 16.09
C ASP A 269 -52.42 28.00 16.43
N ASP A 270 -51.48 27.31 17.09
CA ASP A 270 -50.21 27.90 17.47
C ASP A 270 -49.22 27.89 16.28
N GLU A 271 -48.81 29.08 15.84
CA GLU A 271 -47.91 29.28 14.69
C GLU A 271 -46.48 28.76 14.92
N LEU A 272 -46.05 28.55 16.16
CA LEU A 272 -44.71 28.04 16.49
C LEU A 272 -44.56 26.53 16.25
N ILE A 273 -45.64 25.76 16.40
CA ILE A 273 -45.61 24.32 16.27
C ILE A 273 -45.17 23.86 14.87
N PRO A 274 -45.67 24.45 13.76
CA PRO A 274 -45.19 24.15 12.42
C PRO A 274 -43.70 24.44 12.24
N GLU A 275 -43.18 25.51 12.82
CA GLU A 275 -41.76 25.85 12.75
C GLU A 275 -40.91 24.84 13.54
N MET A 276 -41.31 24.49 14.75
CA MET A 276 -40.66 23.44 15.53
C MET A 276 -40.64 22.11 14.77
N ASN A 277 -41.73 21.74 14.11
CA ASN A 277 -41.83 20.53 13.32
C ASN A 277 -40.81 20.53 12.14
N LYS A 278 -40.64 21.67 11.47
CA LYS A 278 -39.64 21.81 10.41
C LYS A 278 -38.22 21.60 10.93
N ASP A 279 -37.91 22.14 12.10
CA ASP A 279 -36.56 21.97 12.69
C ASP A 279 -36.30 20.51 13.10
N ILE A 280 -37.31 19.81 13.65
CA ILE A 280 -37.14 18.38 14.00
C ILE A 280 -37.03 17.50 12.76
N GLN A 281 -37.83 17.75 11.73
CA GLN A 281 -37.65 17.05 10.45
C GLN A 281 -36.26 17.23 9.88
N ARG A 282 -35.70 18.42 10.07
CA ARG A 282 -34.30 18.68 9.67
C ARG A 282 -33.31 17.88 10.48
N LEU A 283 -33.47 17.77 11.80
CA LEU A 283 -32.64 16.94 12.66
C LEU A 283 -32.71 15.46 12.25
N GLN A 284 -33.92 14.99 11.93
CA GLN A 284 -34.17 13.64 11.43
C GLN A 284 -33.42 13.39 10.12
N LEU A 285 -33.49 14.30 9.16
CA LEU A 285 -32.76 14.20 7.89
C LEU A 285 -31.26 14.11 8.13
N ILE A 286 -30.72 14.86 9.10
CA ILE A 286 -29.29 14.78 9.46
C ILE A 286 -28.95 13.41 10.04
N ALA A 287 -29.75 12.88 10.97
CA ALA A 287 -29.57 11.57 11.57
C ALA A 287 -29.62 10.45 10.51
N ASP A 288 -30.61 10.51 9.60
CA ASP A 288 -30.74 9.58 8.48
C ASP A 288 -29.52 9.60 7.54
N ARG A 289 -28.97 10.78 7.26
CA ARG A 289 -27.74 10.93 6.46
C ARG A 289 -26.54 10.27 7.13
N PHE A 290 -26.37 10.46 8.46
CA PHE A 290 -25.33 9.77 9.23
C PHE A 290 -25.54 8.25 9.24
N SER A 291 -26.79 7.77 9.36
CA SER A 291 -27.12 6.35 9.27
C SER A 291 -26.72 5.74 7.92
N LYS A 292 -27.01 6.43 6.81
CA LYS A 292 -26.65 5.99 5.45
C LYS A 292 -25.14 5.91 5.24
N ILE A 293 -24.36 6.81 5.83
CA ILE A 293 -22.88 6.73 5.81
C ILE A 293 -22.40 5.44 6.49
N GLY A 294 -23.04 5.04 7.59
CA GLY A 294 -22.72 3.80 8.30
C GLY A 294 -23.15 2.52 7.57
N ALA A 295 -24.16 2.60 6.70
CA ALA A 295 -24.77 1.44 6.05
C ALA A 295 -24.18 1.11 4.66
N LEU A 296 -23.31 1.96 4.08
CA LEU A 296 -22.77 1.79 2.72
C LEU A 296 -23.87 1.53 1.69
N PRO A 297 -24.78 2.48 1.43
CA PRO A 297 -25.88 2.27 0.52
C PRO A 297 -25.39 2.07 -0.91
N GLU A 298 -25.93 1.06 -1.60
CA GLU A 298 -25.60 0.81 -3.00
C GLU A 298 -26.11 1.95 -3.90
N PRO A 299 -25.28 2.45 -4.83
CA PRO A 299 -25.70 3.41 -5.83
C PRO A 299 -26.69 2.78 -6.80
N VAL A 300 -27.81 3.47 -7.05
CA VAL A 300 -28.84 3.07 -8.01
C VAL A 300 -28.92 4.10 -9.14
N PRO A 301 -29.35 3.74 -10.36
CA PRO A 301 -29.59 4.70 -11.41
C PRO A 301 -30.58 5.78 -10.94
N ALA A 302 -30.17 7.04 -11.00
CA ALA A 302 -30.97 8.18 -10.57
C ALA A 302 -30.71 9.40 -11.45
N SER A 303 -31.72 10.29 -11.53
CA SER A 303 -31.62 11.54 -12.27
C SER A 303 -30.72 12.55 -11.54
N LEU A 304 -29.64 12.95 -12.18
CA LEU A 304 -28.78 14.01 -11.68
C LEU A 304 -29.49 15.36 -11.71
N ASN A 305 -30.31 15.60 -12.72
CA ASN A 305 -31.05 16.85 -12.89
C ASN A 305 -32.07 17.05 -11.76
N GLU A 306 -32.76 15.99 -11.33
CA GLU A 306 -33.67 16.06 -10.17
C GLU A 306 -32.90 16.41 -8.90
N VAL A 307 -31.79 15.75 -8.62
CA VAL A 307 -30.93 16.02 -7.45
C VAL A 307 -30.47 17.47 -7.44
N MET A 308 -29.98 17.97 -8.57
CA MET A 308 -29.51 19.35 -8.68
C MET A 308 -30.62 20.35 -8.47
N ASN A 309 -31.82 20.11 -9.03
CA ASN A 309 -32.98 20.95 -8.84
C ASN A 309 -33.44 21.00 -7.38
N HIS A 310 -33.50 19.85 -6.70
CA HIS A 310 -33.86 19.79 -5.27
C HIS A 310 -32.88 20.62 -4.41
N VAL A 311 -31.57 20.54 -4.71
CA VAL A 311 -30.59 21.34 -3.95
C VAL A 311 -30.74 22.83 -4.26
N ILE A 312 -30.96 23.21 -5.52
CA ILE A 312 -31.17 24.61 -5.89
C ILE A 312 -32.38 25.18 -5.14
N ASP A 313 -33.52 24.50 -5.19
CA ASP A 313 -34.77 24.91 -4.50
C ASP A 313 -34.58 24.99 -2.97
N TYR A 314 -33.76 24.11 -2.40
CA TYR A 314 -33.42 24.12 -0.99
C TYR A 314 -32.56 25.31 -0.63
N MET A 315 -31.54 25.59 -1.44
CA MET A 315 -30.56 26.68 -1.21
C MET A 315 -31.23 28.05 -1.41
N ASP A 316 -32.06 28.21 -2.43
CA ASP A 316 -32.76 29.46 -2.74
C ASP A 316 -33.62 29.96 -1.57
N ARG A 317 -34.25 29.07 -0.87
CA ARG A 317 -35.10 29.39 0.32
C ARG A 317 -34.26 29.76 1.57
N ARG A 318 -32.97 29.45 1.60
CA ARG A 318 -32.12 29.56 2.80
C ARG A 318 -30.95 30.51 2.66
N THR A 319 -30.59 30.89 1.45
CA THR A 319 -29.55 31.88 1.20
C THR A 319 -30.11 33.29 1.27
N SER A 320 -29.26 34.21 1.67
CA SER A 320 -29.59 35.63 1.65
C SER A 320 -29.86 36.09 0.20
N LYS A 321 -30.77 37.06 0.04
CA LYS A 321 -31.09 37.69 -1.25
C LYS A 321 -29.85 38.25 -1.97
N ASN A 322 -28.72 38.41 -1.26
CA ASN A 322 -27.46 38.87 -1.82
C ASN A 322 -26.68 37.76 -2.53
N VAL A 323 -27.12 36.53 -2.48
CA VAL A 323 -26.50 35.39 -3.16
C VAL A 323 -27.34 35.00 -4.36
N ASN A 324 -26.75 35.10 -5.55
CA ASN A 324 -27.37 34.72 -6.80
C ASN A 324 -27.04 33.25 -7.12
N LEU A 325 -28.06 32.40 -7.30
CA LEU A 325 -27.92 31.01 -7.70
C LEU A 325 -28.13 30.90 -9.23
N VAL A 326 -27.11 30.52 -9.95
CA VAL A 326 -27.17 30.31 -11.41
C VAL A 326 -27.14 28.80 -11.69
N LYS A 327 -28.10 28.39 -12.52
CA LYS A 327 -28.29 27.01 -12.94
C LYS A 327 -27.86 26.84 -14.40
N GLU A 328 -26.88 25.97 -14.63
CA GLU A 328 -26.39 25.58 -15.97
C GLU A 328 -26.46 24.05 -16.08
N ILE A 329 -27.67 23.51 -16.24
CA ILE A 329 -27.97 22.07 -16.28
C ILE A 329 -28.57 21.74 -17.64
N PRO A 330 -28.16 20.62 -18.31
CA PRO A 330 -28.73 20.19 -19.58
C PRO A 330 -30.26 19.97 -19.47
N GLU A 331 -30.98 20.21 -20.55
CA GLU A 331 -32.41 19.91 -20.62
C GLU A 331 -32.70 18.41 -20.60
N LEU A 332 -31.81 17.62 -21.20
CA LEU A 332 -31.86 16.15 -21.18
C LEU A 332 -31.43 15.64 -19.81
N ASP A 333 -32.17 14.67 -19.32
CA ASP A 333 -31.89 14.09 -18.01
C ASP A 333 -30.64 13.22 -18.03
N VAL A 334 -29.70 13.50 -17.14
CA VAL A 334 -28.44 12.77 -17.01
C VAL A 334 -28.60 11.69 -15.94
N ILE A 335 -28.60 10.42 -16.37
CA ILE A 335 -28.74 9.28 -15.46
C ILE A 335 -27.36 8.79 -15.04
N VAL A 336 -27.15 8.71 -13.73
CA VAL A 336 -25.91 8.17 -13.11
C VAL A 336 -26.24 7.24 -11.96
N LYS A 337 -25.39 6.27 -11.71
CA LYS A 337 -25.50 5.41 -10.51
C LYS A 337 -25.09 6.21 -9.27
N MET A 338 -26.07 6.58 -8.45
CA MET A 338 -25.82 7.32 -7.23
C MET A 338 -26.85 7.03 -6.14
N ASN A 339 -26.49 7.33 -4.90
CA ASN A 339 -27.47 7.52 -3.82
C ASN A 339 -27.89 8.99 -3.80
N ALA A 340 -29.07 9.31 -4.33
CA ALA A 340 -29.56 10.67 -4.50
C ALA A 340 -29.43 11.51 -3.20
N SER A 341 -29.88 10.98 -2.07
CA SER A 341 -29.87 11.68 -0.77
C SER A 341 -28.46 12.02 -0.25
N LEU A 342 -27.47 11.12 -0.48
CA LEU A 342 -26.08 11.40 -0.12
C LEU A 342 -25.44 12.36 -1.11
N PHE A 343 -25.80 12.28 -2.38
CA PHE A 343 -25.27 13.19 -3.40
C PHE A 343 -25.85 14.60 -3.26
N GLU A 344 -27.15 14.74 -2.96
CA GLU A 344 -27.75 16.02 -2.55
C GLU A 344 -26.94 16.67 -1.42
N TRP A 345 -26.56 15.88 -0.42
CA TRP A 345 -25.77 16.40 0.70
C TRP A 345 -24.38 16.87 0.28
N VAL A 346 -23.74 16.22 -0.69
CA VAL A 346 -22.45 16.69 -1.25
C VAL A 346 -22.64 18.08 -1.85
N ILE A 347 -23.62 18.26 -2.74
CA ILE A 347 -23.86 19.53 -3.42
C ILE A 347 -24.29 20.62 -2.43
N GLU A 348 -25.19 20.29 -1.48
CA GLU A 348 -25.58 21.19 -0.39
C GLU A 348 -24.38 21.68 0.41
N ASN A 349 -23.45 20.77 0.75
CA ASN A 349 -22.27 21.09 1.53
C ASN A 349 -21.29 22.00 0.76
N LEU A 350 -21.08 21.75 -0.54
CA LEU A 350 -20.27 22.60 -1.40
C LEU A 350 -20.91 23.98 -1.53
N SER A 351 -22.22 24.05 -1.75
CA SER A 351 -22.98 25.30 -1.86
C SER A 351 -22.96 26.12 -0.56
N LYS A 352 -23.10 25.47 0.61
CA LYS A 352 -22.93 26.14 1.92
C LYS A 352 -21.52 26.68 2.12
N ASN A 353 -20.49 25.92 1.69
CA ASN A 353 -19.13 26.41 1.76
C ASN A 353 -18.91 27.63 0.86
N ALA A 354 -19.55 27.67 -0.31
CA ALA A 354 -19.59 28.81 -1.21
C ALA A 354 -20.22 30.06 -0.56
N VAL A 355 -21.40 29.91 0.05
CA VAL A 355 -22.08 30.99 0.80
C VAL A 355 -21.19 31.54 1.92
N ASP A 356 -20.59 30.65 2.70
CA ASP A 356 -19.68 31.03 3.79
C ASP A 356 -18.42 31.76 3.29
N ALA A 357 -17.91 31.37 2.10
CA ALA A 357 -16.75 32.02 1.49
C ALA A 357 -17.04 33.41 0.94
N MET A 358 -18.28 33.69 0.54
CA MET A 358 -18.74 35.03 0.10
C MET A 358 -19.08 35.95 1.27
N GLY A 359 -19.49 35.41 2.42
CA GLY A 359 -19.78 36.17 3.63
C GLY A 359 -20.96 37.14 3.45
N ALA A 360 -20.87 38.31 4.12
CA ALA A 360 -21.96 39.32 4.11
C ALA A 360 -22.12 40.03 2.77
N ASN A 361 -21.07 40.09 1.95
CA ASN A 361 -21.12 40.77 0.66
C ASN A 361 -21.97 40.09 -0.40
N GLY A 362 -22.29 38.83 -0.16
CA GLY A 362 -22.97 37.99 -1.17
C GLY A 362 -22.10 37.68 -2.37
N GLY A 363 -22.72 37.27 -3.45
CA GLY A 363 -22.03 36.89 -4.69
C GLY A 363 -22.85 35.91 -5.52
N GLN A 364 -22.17 35.13 -6.35
CA GLN A 364 -22.81 34.16 -7.24
C GLN A 364 -22.31 32.74 -6.96
N ILE A 365 -23.23 31.78 -6.97
CA ILE A 365 -22.94 30.35 -7.02
C ILE A 365 -23.47 29.83 -8.33
N THR A 366 -22.59 29.22 -9.13
CA THR A 366 -22.98 28.57 -10.39
C THR A 366 -22.91 27.06 -10.20
N LEU A 367 -24.02 26.40 -10.48
CA LEU A 367 -24.14 24.93 -10.50
C LEU A 367 -24.19 24.48 -11.97
N HIS A 368 -23.11 23.92 -12.45
CA HIS A 368 -22.94 23.51 -13.83
C HIS A 368 -22.89 21.99 -13.93
N VAL A 369 -23.61 21.41 -14.89
CA VAL A 369 -23.60 19.98 -15.21
C VAL A 369 -23.30 19.83 -16.69
N GLU A 370 -22.28 19.03 -16.99
CA GLU A 370 -21.87 18.66 -18.33
C GLU A 370 -21.89 17.13 -18.46
N GLU A 371 -22.47 16.65 -19.54
CA GLU A 371 -22.50 15.24 -19.89
C GLU A 371 -21.46 14.94 -20.96
N THR A 372 -20.64 13.91 -20.73
CA THR A 372 -19.74 13.33 -21.72
C THR A 372 -20.13 11.89 -22.01
N ASP A 373 -19.46 11.23 -22.96
CA ASP A 373 -19.81 9.87 -23.38
C ASP A 373 -19.79 8.87 -22.22
N ASP A 374 -18.82 8.98 -21.30
CA ASP A 374 -18.58 8.02 -20.21
C ASP A 374 -18.78 8.60 -18.80
N LYS A 375 -19.02 9.92 -18.67
CA LYS A 375 -19.07 10.61 -17.38
C LYS A 375 -20.08 11.74 -17.34
N ALA A 376 -20.62 11.98 -16.14
CA ALA A 376 -21.25 13.23 -15.76
C ALA A 376 -20.26 14.08 -14.96
N ILE A 377 -20.14 15.34 -15.35
CA ILE A 377 -19.25 16.33 -14.72
C ILE A 377 -20.13 17.35 -14.04
N ILE A 378 -19.89 17.58 -12.75
CA ILE A 378 -20.61 18.54 -11.94
C ILE A 378 -19.62 19.57 -11.41
N GLU A 379 -19.89 20.85 -11.61
CA GLU A 379 -19.08 21.94 -11.09
C GLU A 379 -19.90 22.84 -10.18
N VAL A 380 -19.34 23.15 -9.02
CA VAL A 380 -19.89 24.11 -8.07
C VAL A 380 -18.88 25.23 -7.97
N SER A 381 -19.21 26.40 -8.53
CA SER A 381 -18.36 27.59 -8.59
C SER A 381 -18.93 28.69 -7.72
N ASP A 382 -18.09 29.37 -6.95
CA ASP A 382 -18.41 30.52 -6.14
C ASP A 382 -17.53 31.73 -6.50
N THR A 383 -17.99 32.91 -6.17
CA THR A 383 -17.26 34.18 -6.28
C THR A 383 -16.72 34.67 -4.91
N GLY A 384 -16.41 33.74 -4.02
CA GLY A 384 -15.98 34.05 -2.66
C GLY A 384 -14.48 34.33 -2.51
N ASN A 385 -13.99 34.19 -1.29
CA ASN A 385 -12.62 34.56 -0.91
C ASN A 385 -11.52 33.66 -1.52
N GLY A 386 -11.87 32.52 -2.13
CA GLY A 386 -10.92 31.55 -2.66
C GLY A 386 -10.16 30.77 -1.59
N ILE A 387 -9.32 29.82 -2.03
CA ILE A 387 -8.52 28.95 -1.16
C ILE A 387 -7.03 29.21 -1.39
N ARG A 388 -6.27 29.39 -0.31
CA ARG A 388 -4.82 29.61 -0.39
C ARG A 388 -4.12 28.36 -0.94
N LYS A 389 -3.13 28.53 -1.82
CA LYS A 389 -2.37 27.42 -2.44
C LYS A 389 -1.82 26.40 -1.43
N LYS A 390 -1.36 26.86 -0.25
CA LYS A 390 -0.85 25.99 0.83
C LYS A 390 -1.93 25.09 1.43
N ASP A 391 -3.18 25.48 1.38
CA ASP A 391 -4.31 24.78 2.00
C ASP A 391 -4.97 23.78 1.05
N LEU A 392 -4.74 23.89 -0.28
CA LEU A 392 -5.35 23.03 -1.32
C LEU A 392 -5.15 21.53 -1.05
N LYS A 393 -3.98 21.13 -0.58
CA LYS A 393 -3.69 19.71 -0.26
C LYS A 393 -4.41 19.23 0.99
N ASN A 394 -4.92 20.13 1.82
CA ASN A 394 -5.49 19.83 3.13
C ASN A 394 -7.00 20.03 3.21
N VAL A 395 -7.64 20.72 2.25
CA VAL A 395 -9.07 21.08 2.31
C VAL A 395 -9.99 19.88 2.47
N PHE A 396 -9.59 18.71 1.97
CA PHE A 396 -10.33 17.47 2.10
C PHE A 396 -9.89 16.60 3.31
N ARG A 397 -8.96 17.07 4.15
CA ARG A 397 -8.57 16.34 5.36
C ARG A 397 -9.63 16.50 6.45
N PRO A 398 -10.04 15.41 7.13
CA PRO A 398 -10.94 15.51 8.26
C PRO A 398 -10.41 16.46 9.33
N GLY A 399 -11.29 17.34 9.83
CA GLY A 399 -10.94 18.32 10.85
C GLY A 399 -10.25 19.60 10.32
N PHE A 400 -9.98 19.70 9.01
CA PHE A 400 -9.41 20.92 8.44
C PHE A 400 -10.48 21.99 8.27
N THR A 401 -10.31 23.13 8.91
CA THR A 401 -11.22 24.28 8.80
C THR A 401 -10.45 25.59 8.98
N THR A 402 -10.85 26.61 8.24
CA THR A 402 -10.41 27.99 8.41
C THR A 402 -11.46 28.83 9.15
N LYS A 403 -12.61 28.25 9.46
CA LYS A 403 -13.75 28.91 10.12
C LYS A 403 -13.59 28.86 11.64
N LYS A 404 -13.96 29.95 12.34
CA LYS A 404 -13.98 29.99 13.82
C LYS A 404 -14.99 28.98 14.42
N ARG A 405 -16.06 28.66 13.71
CA ARG A 405 -17.10 27.70 14.08
C ARG A 405 -17.24 26.70 12.94
N GLY A 406 -16.99 25.42 13.21
CA GLY A 406 -17.10 24.33 12.25
C GLY A 406 -16.11 23.21 12.55
N TRP A 407 -16.56 21.99 12.35
CA TRP A 407 -15.80 20.78 12.68
C TRP A 407 -14.78 20.39 11.58
N GLY A 408 -14.80 21.07 10.43
CA GLY A 408 -13.93 20.74 9.29
C GLY A 408 -14.22 19.36 8.67
N LEU A 409 -15.44 18.86 8.81
CA LEU A 409 -15.83 17.53 8.33
C LEU A 409 -16.53 17.55 6.97
N GLY A 410 -17.09 18.69 6.55
CA GLY A 410 -17.96 18.77 5.37
C GLY A 410 -17.27 18.32 4.08
N LEU A 411 -16.14 18.93 3.73
CA LEU A 411 -15.42 18.56 2.50
C LEU A 411 -14.82 17.16 2.55
N SER A 412 -14.33 16.70 3.71
CA SER A 412 -13.85 15.34 3.86
C SER A 412 -14.94 14.30 3.68
N LEU A 413 -16.14 14.60 4.15
CA LEU A 413 -17.31 13.76 3.97
C LEU A 413 -17.80 13.78 2.51
N ALA A 414 -17.86 14.97 1.89
CA ALA A 414 -18.18 15.08 0.47
C ALA A 414 -17.23 14.24 -0.39
N LYS A 415 -15.92 14.31 -0.12
CA LYS A 415 -14.93 13.48 -0.80
C LYS A 415 -15.19 12.00 -0.60
N ARG A 416 -15.48 11.58 0.62
CA ARG A 416 -15.77 10.19 0.93
C ARG A 416 -17.02 9.69 0.20
N ILE A 417 -18.10 10.46 0.20
CA ILE A 417 -19.34 10.11 -0.49
C ILE A 417 -19.08 9.96 -1.99
N VAL A 418 -18.35 10.88 -2.61
CA VAL A 418 -18.07 10.82 -4.04
C VAL A 418 -17.10 9.67 -4.38
N GLU A 419 -15.98 9.54 -3.66
CA GLU A 419 -14.93 8.60 -4.05
C GLU A 419 -15.19 7.16 -3.56
N GLU A 420 -15.68 6.97 -2.32
CA GLU A 420 -15.87 5.63 -1.76
C GLU A 420 -17.24 5.02 -2.08
N TYR A 421 -18.32 5.84 -2.12
CA TYR A 421 -19.68 5.32 -2.33
C TYR A 421 -20.15 5.41 -3.78
N HIS A 422 -19.71 6.45 -4.52
CA HIS A 422 -20.11 6.65 -5.92
C HIS A 422 -18.98 6.31 -6.91
N HIS A 423 -17.79 5.91 -6.42
CA HIS A 423 -16.63 5.60 -7.25
C HIS A 423 -16.25 6.70 -8.25
N GLY A 424 -16.58 7.95 -7.89
CA GLY A 424 -16.28 9.16 -8.65
C GLY A 424 -14.97 9.81 -8.21
N LYS A 425 -14.78 11.07 -8.63
CA LYS A 425 -13.66 11.92 -8.21
C LYS A 425 -14.15 13.29 -7.84
N ILE A 426 -13.54 13.90 -6.81
CA ILE A 426 -13.80 15.29 -6.41
C ILE A 426 -12.49 16.02 -6.14
N TRP A 427 -12.36 17.24 -6.67
CA TRP A 427 -11.18 18.10 -6.43
C TRP A 427 -11.52 19.56 -6.65
N VAL A 428 -10.59 20.44 -6.29
CA VAL A 428 -10.64 21.87 -6.62
C VAL A 428 -10.11 22.04 -8.03
N LYS A 429 -10.97 22.40 -9.00
CA LYS A 429 -10.60 22.64 -10.40
C LYS A 429 -9.80 23.94 -10.53
N SER A 430 -10.29 25.00 -9.91
CA SER A 430 -9.65 26.31 -9.91
C SER A 430 -9.96 27.06 -8.62
N THR A 431 -9.06 27.90 -8.18
CA THR A 431 -9.28 28.82 -7.07
C THR A 431 -8.32 30.00 -7.19
N GLU A 432 -8.83 31.19 -6.93
CA GLU A 432 -8.07 32.42 -6.89
C GLU A 432 -8.53 33.27 -5.70
N ILE A 433 -7.57 33.83 -4.96
CA ILE A 433 -7.86 34.65 -3.78
C ILE A 433 -8.64 35.88 -4.19
N GLY A 434 -9.82 36.08 -3.60
CA GLY A 434 -10.74 37.16 -3.87
C GLY A 434 -11.61 37.03 -5.12
N HIS A 435 -11.46 35.93 -5.90
CA HIS A 435 -12.25 35.64 -7.10
C HIS A 435 -13.11 34.40 -7.00
N GLY A 436 -12.83 33.53 -6.01
CA GLY A 436 -13.66 32.36 -5.71
C GLY A 436 -13.00 31.00 -5.94
N THR A 437 -13.81 29.96 -5.89
CA THR A 437 -13.39 28.56 -6.04
C THR A 437 -14.36 27.78 -6.91
N THR A 438 -13.83 26.89 -7.73
CA THR A 438 -14.61 25.88 -8.48
C THR A 438 -14.22 24.49 -8.00
N PHE A 439 -15.19 23.78 -7.42
CA PHE A 439 -15.09 22.36 -7.15
C PHE A 439 -15.64 21.58 -8.33
N ARG A 440 -14.95 20.50 -8.72
CA ARG A 440 -15.36 19.60 -9.79
C ARG A 440 -15.54 18.19 -9.27
N ILE A 441 -16.63 17.57 -9.68
CA ILE A 441 -16.99 16.18 -9.39
C ILE A 441 -17.15 15.47 -10.74
N GLU A 442 -16.60 14.27 -10.86
CA GLU A 442 -16.83 13.35 -11.98
C GLU A 442 -17.47 12.06 -11.45
N LEU A 443 -18.60 11.69 -12.02
CA LEU A 443 -19.27 10.41 -11.82
C LEU A 443 -19.27 9.62 -13.12
N LYS A 444 -19.15 8.30 -13.04
CA LYS A 444 -19.31 7.44 -14.21
C LYS A 444 -20.77 7.35 -14.60
N LYS A 445 -21.04 7.44 -15.90
CA LYS A 445 -22.34 7.06 -16.46
C LYS A 445 -22.50 5.55 -16.45
N GLU A 446 -23.72 5.13 -16.62
CA GLU A 446 -24.05 3.72 -16.77
C GLU A 446 -23.74 3.21 -18.18
#